data_56505674b12b6a73a24b570f706131c7
#
_entry.id   56505674b12b6a73a24b570f706131c7
#
_cell.length_a   1.000
_cell.length_b   1.000
_cell.length_c   1.000
_cell.angle_alpha   90.00
_cell.angle_beta   90.00
_cell.angle_gamma   90.00
#
_symmetry.space_group_name_H-M   'P 1'
#
loop_
_entity.id
_entity.type
_entity.pdbx_description
1 polymer ?
#
loop_
_entity_poly.entity_id
_entity_poly.type
_entity_poly.pdbx_seq_one_letter_code
_entity_poly.pdbx_strand_id
1 'polypeptide(L)'
;LVGLLDHFGYEDACFVGHDWGAIIVWNLAMMHRQRVSHLINLSVPFMERGTSEWVGFWEKMLGPDFYIVHFNRQPGVADAAFENHTEQFLNNLYRTNQWLHPKLELGPGMNLVNMALDPALLDGVPGDPIMSDQEMQVFLDAFAVSGFTGGINWYRNFSRNWEIIGNYEQHIYQPTLVIFGDYDMVPKSPSLADHVSDLEIVDFPCGHWIQQEKPAETNAAMLDWLARKYST
;
A
#
# COMPACT_ATOMS: atom_id res chain seq x y z
N LEU A 1 -13.65 -2.71 -10.28
CA LEU A 1 -14.16 -1.43 -9.77
C LEU A 1 -15.13 -0.79 -10.78
N VAL A 2 -14.77 -0.66 -12.08
CA VAL A 2 -15.67 -0.07 -13.08
C VAL A 2 -17.03 -0.78 -13.11
N GLY A 3 -17.07 -2.12 -13.09
CA GLY A 3 -18.32 -2.87 -13.03
C GLY A 3 -19.17 -2.62 -11.77
N LEU A 4 -18.61 -2.12 -10.67
CA LEU A 4 -19.38 -1.67 -9.51
C LEU A 4 -20.09 -0.35 -9.82
N LEU A 5 -19.42 0.60 -10.49
CA LEU A 5 -20.07 1.83 -10.93
C LEU A 5 -21.25 1.53 -11.85
N ASP A 6 -21.04 0.62 -12.82
CA ASP A 6 -22.10 0.21 -13.77
C ASP A 6 -23.28 -0.43 -13.03
N HIS A 7 -22.99 -1.30 -12.04
CA HIS A 7 -24.02 -1.94 -11.21
C HIS A 7 -24.86 -0.95 -10.41
N PHE A 8 -24.22 0.09 -9.87
CA PHE A 8 -24.91 1.14 -9.10
C PHE A 8 -25.44 2.29 -9.96
N GLY A 9 -25.19 2.30 -11.27
CA GLY A 9 -25.65 3.33 -12.18
C GLY A 9 -24.91 4.65 -12.11
N TYR A 10 -23.66 4.64 -11.61
CA TYR A 10 -22.80 5.82 -11.57
C TYR A 10 -21.90 5.91 -12.83
N GLU A 11 -21.77 7.10 -13.39
CA GLU A 11 -20.85 7.34 -14.51
C GLU A 11 -19.40 7.36 -14.04
N ASP A 12 -19.12 8.01 -12.92
CA ASP A 12 -17.82 8.12 -12.29
C ASP A 12 -17.91 8.16 -10.76
N ALA A 13 -16.77 8.15 -10.09
CA ALA A 13 -16.67 8.37 -8.66
C ALA A 13 -15.29 8.90 -8.24
N CYS A 14 -15.21 9.46 -7.03
CA CYS A 14 -13.96 9.60 -6.31
C CYS A 14 -13.52 8.25 -5.77
N PHE A 15 -12.28 7.88 -6.04
CA PHE A 15 -11.69 6.65 -5.51
C PHE A 15 -10.63 6.96 -4.45
N VAL A 16 -10.72 6.22 -3.35
CA VAL A 16 -9.78 6.32 -2.24
C VAL A 16 -9.03 5.00 -2.12
N GLY A 17 -7.70 5.06 -2.03
CA GLY A 17 -6.85 3.87 -1.88
C GLY A 17 -5.73 4.07 -0.88
N HIS A 18 -5.39 3.00 -0.15
CA HIS A 18 -4.24 2.92 0.72
C HIS A 18 -3.43 1.68 0.35
N ASP A 19 -2.11 1.76 0.35
CA ASP A 19 -1.18 0.66 0.03
C ASP A 19 -1.47 0.05 -1.35
N TRP A 20 -1.81 -1.23 -1.45
CA TRP A 20 -2.27 -1.87 -2.69
C TRP A 20 -3.51 -1.20 -3.27
N GLY A 21 -4.41 -0.69 -2.42
CA GLY A 21 -5.55 0.09 -2.86
C GLY A 21 -5.12 1.36 -3.59
N ALA A 22 -4.06 2.05 -3.15
CA ALA A 22 -3.49 3.20 -3.86
C ALA A 22 -2.97 2.80 -5.25
N ILE A 23 -2.21 1.69 -5.35
CA ILE A 23 -1.74 1.18 -6.65
C ILE A 23 -2.92 0.90 -7.59
N ILE A 24 -3.99 0.30 -7.07
CA ILE A 24 -5.20 0.01 -7.86
C ILE A 24 -5.85 1.29 -8.38
N VAL A 25 -6.05 2.30 -7.53
CA VAL A 25 -6.74 3.52 -7.95
C VAL A 25 -5.88 4.39 -8.87
N TRP A 26 -4.55 4.41 -8.72
CA TRP A 26 -3.64 5.01 -9.69
C TRP A 26 -3.83 4.39 -11.08
N ASN A 27 -3.79 3.05 -11.16
CA ASN A 27 -3.96 2.34 -12.40
C ASN A 27 -5.38 2.51 -12.98
N LEU A 28 -6.41 2.54 -12.12
CA LEU A 28 -7.78 2.79 -12.55
C LEU A 28 -7.91 4.17 -13.22
N ALA A 29 -7.36 5.21 -12.60
CA ALA A 29 -7.38 6.56 -13.15
C ALA A 29 -6.64 6.68 -14.49
N MET A 30 -5.53 5.97 -14.61
CA MET A 30 -4.75 5.93 -15.86
C MET A 30 -5.49 5.18 -16.99
N MET A 31 -6.09 4.03 -16.66
CA MET A 31 -6.70 3.11 -17.63
C MET A 31 -8.16 3.47 -17.97
N HIS A 32 -8.88 4.08 -17.02
CA HIS A 32 -10.31 4.37 -17.13
C HIS A 32 -10.63 5.82 -16.73
N ARG A 33 -9.94 6.78 -17.35
CA ARG A 33 -9.96 8.22 -17.01
C ARG A 33 -11.34 8.81 -16.80
N GLN A 34 -12.31 8.43 -17.65
CA GLN A 34 -13.68 8.95 -17.61
C GLN A 34 -14.52 8.36 -16.47
N ARG A 35 -14.02 7.33 -15.79
CA ARG A 35 -14.73 6.66 -14.71
C ARG A 35 -14.22 7.09 -13.32
N VAL A 36 -13.24 7.98 -13.28
CA VAL A 36 -12.61 8.49 -12.07
C VAL A 36 -12.69 10.02 -12.09
N SER A 37 -13.52 10.57 -11.21
CA SER A 37 -13.64 12.03 -11.07
C SER A 37 -12.50 12.62 -10.25
N HIS A 38 -12.16 11.98 -9.14
CA HIS A 38 -11.15 12.43 -8.17
C HIS A 38 -10.40 11.23 -7.58
N LEU A 39 -9.19 11.49 -7.06
CA LEU A 39 -8.36 10.49 -6.39
C LEU A 39 -7.94 10.96 -5.01
N ILE A 40 -8.00 10.05 -4.05
CA ILE A 40 -7.34 10.22 -2.74
C ILE A 40 -6.48 8.98 -2.51
N ASN A 41 -5.17 9.15 -2.42
CA ASN A 41 -4.24 8.06 -2.19
C ASN A 41 -3.44 8.27 -0.90
N LEU A 42 -3.31 7.20 -0.13
CA LEU A 42 -2.56 7.18 1.12
C LEU A 42 -1.35 6.26 0.97
N SER A 43 -0.22 6.67 1.48
CA SER A 43 1.06 5.93 1.56
C SER A 43 1.79 5.80 0.23
N VAL A 44 1.19 5.18 -0.77
CA VAL A 44 1.90 4.76 -1.99
C VAL A 44 1.75 5.80 -3.10
N PRO A 45 2.86 6.43 -3.56
CA PRO A 45 2.83 7.38 -4.67
C PRO A 45 2.53 6.68 -6.00
N PHE A 46 2.23 7.49 -7.03
CA PHE A 46 2.20 6.97 -8.40
C PHE A 46 3.55 6.35 -8.75
N MET A 47 3.50 5.11 -9.21
CA MET A 47 4.68 4.33 -9.53
C MET A 47 4.83 4.27 -11.05
N GLU A 48 5.81 5.01 -11.54
CA GLU A 48 6.15 4.97 -12.97
C GLU A 48 6.50 3.55 -13.41
N ARG A 49 6.12 3.24 -14.64
CA ARG A 49 6.50 1.97 -15.23
C ARG A 49 8.01 1.81 -15.35
N GLY A 50 8.71 2.88 -15.71
CA GLY A 50 10.15 2.83 -16.00
C GLY A 50 10.46 1.94 -17.21
N THR A 51 11.73 1.66 -17.41
CA THR A 51 12.25 0.87 -18.55
C THR A 51 12.53 -0.59 -18.20
N SER A 52 12.59 -0.92 -16.92
CA SER A 52 12.90 -2.26 -16.42
C SER A 52 11.71 -2.84 -15.66
N GLU A 53 11.49 -4.15 -15.83
CA GLU A 53 10.47 -4.88 -15.08
C GLU A 53 10.77 -4.79 -13.57
N TRP A 54 9.73 -4.54 -12.77
CA TRP A 54 9.88 -4.10 -11.38
C TRP A 54 10.51 -5.16 -10.47
N VAL A 55 10.06 -6.42 -10.53
CA VAL A 55 10.59 -7.47 -9.65
C VAL A 55 12.06 -7.72 -9.91
N GLY A 56 12.46 -7.81 -11.18
CA GLY A 56 13.87 -7.96 -11.56
C GLY A 56 14.71 -6.73 -11.23
N PHE A 57 14.13 -5.53 -11.32
CA PHE A 57 14.81 -4.30 -10.88
C PHE A 57 15.06 -4.30 -9.37
N TRP A 58 14.03 -4.62 -8.55
CA TRP A 58 14.19 -4.69 -7.11
C TRP A 58 15.13 -5.81 -6.67
N GLU A 59 15.09 -6.98 -7.35
CA GLU A 59 16.05 -8.07 -7.07
C GLU A 59 17.49 -7.62 -7.26
N LYS A 60 17.75 -6.86 -8.32
CA LYS A 60 19.09 -6.31 -8.59
C LYS A 60 19.52 -5.24 -7.57
N MET A 61 18.59 -4.38 -7.15
CA MET A 61 18.87 -3.23 -6.28
C MET A 61 18.84 -3.59 -4.79
N LEU A 62 17.92 -4.45 -4.37
CA LEU A 62 17.65 -4.75 -2.96
C LEU A 62 17.93 -6.22 -2.57
N GLY A 63 18.22 -7.06 -3.55
CA GLY A 63 18.55 -8.45 -3.32
C GLY A 63 17.34 -9.38 -3.27
N PRO A 64 17.61 -10.72 -3.23
CA PRO A 64 16.56 -11.74 -3.28
C PRO A 64 15.69 -11.82 -2.01
N ASP A 65 16.16 -11.29 -0.89
CA ASP A 65 15.45 -11.32 0.39
C ASP A 65 14.47 -10.15 0.55
N PHE A 66 14.52 -9.15 -0.32
CA PHE A 66 13.52 -8.08 -0.30
C PHE A 66 12.12 -8.69 -0.48
N TYR A 67 11.18 -8.36 0.41
CA TYR A 67 9.91 -9.10 0.55
C TYR A 67 9.13 -9.27 -0.76
N ILE A 68 9.07 -8.25 -1.61
CA ILE A 68 8.38 -8.34 -2.91
C ILE A 68 9.06 -9.37 -3.82
N VAL A 69 10.40 -9.38 -3.85
CA VAL A 69 11.18 -10.35 -4.63
C VAL A 69 10.98 -11.76 -4.06
N HIS A 70 11.09 -11.89 -2.73
CA HIS A 70 10.88 -13.16 -2.05
C HIS A 70 9.50 -13.76 -2.34
N PHE A 71 8.42 -12.97 -2.27
CA PHE A 71 7.07 -13.43 -2.59
C PHE A 71 6.91 -13.94 -4.02
N ASN A 72 7.66 -13.35 -4.95
CA ASN A 72 7.65 -13.74 -6.36
C ASN A 72 8.52 -14.95 -6.65
N ARG A 73 9.71 -15.04 -6.04
CA ARG A 73 10.72 -16.06 -6.33
C ARG A 73 10.55 -17.34 -5.51
N GLN A 74 9.91 -17.24 -4.34
CA GLN A 74 9.73 -18.36 -3.40
C GLN A 74 8.25 -18.52 -3.02
N PRO A 75 7.39 -18.90 -3.99
CA PRO A 75 5.96 -19.05 -3.72
C PRO A 75 5.70 -20.14 -2.68
N GLY A 76 4.78 -19.87 -1.74
CA GLY A 76 4.40 -20.76 -0.66
C GLY A 76 5.22 -20.58 0.63
N VAL A 77 6.43 -20.03 0.58
CA VAL A 77 7.28 -19.88 1.79
C VAL A 77 6.68 -18.85 2.74
N ALA A 78 6.40 -17.64 2.26
CA ALA A 78 5.77 -16.61 3.07
C ALA A 78 4.34 -16.98 3.46
N ASP A 79 3.59 -17.60 2.56
CA ASP A 79 2.24 -18.11 2.80
C ASP A 79 2.24 -19.00 4.05
N ALA A 80 3.09 -20.03 4.07
CA ALA A 80 3.19 -20.98 5.18
C ALA A 80 3.73 -20.32 6.47
N ALA A 81 4.69 -19.40 6.37
CA ALA A 81 5.25 -18.71 7.51
C ALA A 81 4.18 -17.87 8.23
N PHE A 82 3.40 -17.10 7.48
CA PHE A 82 2.35 -16.23 8.04
C PHE A 82 1.17 -17.04 8.57
N GLU A 83 0.76 -18.12 7.90
CA GLU A 83 -0.30 -19.01 8.37
C GLU A 83 0.07 -19.71 9.69
N ASN A 84 1.32 -20.17 9.83
CA ASN A 84 1.77 -20.84 11.04
C ASN A 84 2.07 -19.89 12.20
N HIS A 85 2.27 -18.59 11.94
CA HIS A 85 2.65 -17.56 12.92
C HIS A 85 1.80 -16.29 12.76
N THR A 86 0.50 -16.44 12.49
CA THR A 86 -0.41 -15.34 12.17
C THR A 86 -0.40 -14.24 13.22
N GLU A 87 -0.53 -14.59 14.49
CA GLU A 87 -0.58 -13.61 15.58
C GLU A 87 0.72 -12.81 15.68
N GLN A 88 1.87 -13.47 15.68
CA GLN A 88 3.17 -12.79 15.71
C GLN A 88 3.34 -11.88 14.51
N PHE A 89 3.00 -12.35 13.31
CA PHE A 89 3.12 -11.56 12.08
C PHE A 89 2.25 -10.31 12.12
N LEU A 90 0.96 -10.43 12.47
CA LEU A 90 0.03 -9.30 12.51
C LEU A 90 0.39 -8.32 13.63
N ASN A 91 0.80 -8.80 14.80
CA ASN A 91 1.27 -7.96 15.89
C ASN A 91 2.53 -7.15 15.53
N ASN A 92 3.38 -7.66 14.66
CA ASN A 92 4.55 -6.95 14.15
C ASN A 92 4.20 -6.02 12.98
N LEU A 93 3.19 -6.36 12.18
CA LEU A 93 2.80 -5.58 11.00
C LEU A 93 2.00 -4.33 11.38
N TYR A 94 1.14 -4.40 12.38
CA TYR A 94 0.22 -3.32 12.76
C TYR A 94 0.67 -2.54 14.00
N ARG A 95 1.77 -1.78 13.84
CA ARG A 95 2.33 -0.93 14.91
C ARG A 95 2.63 0.48 14.41
N THR A 96 2.57 1.45 15.34
CA THR A 96 2.97 2.83 15.05
C THR A 96 4.46 2.90 14.78
N ASN A 97 4.85 3.68 13.76
CA ASN A 97 6.27 3.98 13.47
C ASN A 97 7.20 2.75 13.43
N GLN A 98 6.66 1.58 13.12
CA GLN A 98 7.39 0.30 13.13
C GLN A 98 8.67 0.34 12.29
N TRP A 99 8.69 1.13 11.23
CA TRP A 99 9.82 1.23 10.28
C TRP A 99 10.97 2.11 10.77
N LEU A 100 10.81 2.82 11.86
CA LEU A 100 11.92 3.55 12.50
C LEU A 100 12.86 2.64 13.31
N HIS A 101 12.54 1.36 13.43
CA HIS A 101 13.35 0.44 14.22
C HIS A 101 14.63 0.04 13.46
N PRO A 102 15.82 0.15 14.09
CA PRO A 102 17.09 -0.18 13.45
C PRO A 102 17.21 -1.63 12.96
N LYS A 103 16.43 -2.56 13.51
CA LYS A 103 16.38 -3.97 13.09
C LYS A 103 15.48 -4.23 11.89
N LEU A 104 14.64 -3.26 11.52
CA LEU A 104 13.78 -3.30 10.34
C LEU A 104 14.37 -2.43 9.24
N GLU A 105 15.67 -2.57 9.00
CA GLU A 105 16.35 -1.81 7.95
C GLU A 105 15.63 -1.97 6.61
N LEU A 106 15.23 -0.84 6.04
CA LEU A 106 14.76 -0.76 4.67
C LEU A 106 15.94 -1.06 3.75
N GLY A 107 15.85 -2.11 2.97
CA GLY A 107 16.91 -2.45 2.03
C GLY A 107 17.08 -3.95 1.80
N PRO A 108 18.29 -4.39 1.47
CA PRO A 108 18.57 -5.77 1.05
C PRO A 108 18.13 -6.87 2.03
N GLY A 109 18.02 -6.57 3.31
CA GLY A 109 17.61 -7.52 4.34
C GLY A 109 16.14 -7.49 4.73
N MET A 110 15.33 -6.64 4.10
CA MET A 110 13.92 -6.46 4.47
C MET A 110 13.04 -7.60 3.96
N ASN A 111 12.95 -8.66 4.77
CA ASN A 111 12.08 -9.79 4.52
C ASN A 111 10.93 -9.81 5.54
N LEU A 112 9.70 -9.61 5.10
CA LEU A 112 8.52 -9.63 5.99
C LEU A 112 8.31 -10.99 6.66
N VAL A 113 8.86 -12.07 6.12
CA VAL A 113 8.83 -13.40 6.76
C VAL A 113 9.49 -13.38 8.13
N ASN A 114 10.49 -12.52 8.34
CA ASN A 114 11.14 -12.36 9.63
C ASN A 114 10.17 -11.83 10.71
N MET A 115 9.14 -11.07 10.34
CA MET A 115 8.11 -10.63 11.29
C MET A 115 7.34 -11.80 11.89
N ALA A 116 7.24 -12.91 11.15
CA ALA A 116 6.60 -14.14 11.60
C ALA A 116 7.56 -15.09 12.32
N LEU A 117 8.81 -15.17 11.88
CA LEU A 117 9.73 -16.25 12.26
C LEU A 117 10.85 -15.85 13.21
N ASP A 118 11.21 -14.55 13.29
CA ASP A 118 12.33 -14.12 14.13
C ASP A 118 11.94 -14.16 15.62
N PRO A 119 12.61 -15.02 16.44
CA PRO A 119 12.37 -15.07 17.88
C PRO A 119 12.66 -13.76 18.61
N ALA A 120 13.51 -12.89 18.04
CA ALA A 120 13.80 -11.57 18.60
C ALA A 120 12.63 -10.58 18.45
N LEU A 121 11.61 -10.94 17.65
CA LEU A 121 10.41 -10.15 17.41
C LEU A 121 9.15 -10.78 18.06
N LEU A 122 9.30 -11.76 18.94
CA LEU A 122 8.17 -12.37 19.69
C LEU A 122 7.42 -11.34 20.54
N ASP A 123 8.17 -10.40 21.17
CA ASP A 123 7.60 -9.33 21.98
C ASP A 123 7.13 -8.12 21.14
N GLY A 124 7.16 -8.26 19.84
CA GLY A 124 6.81 -7.23 18.87
C GLY A 124 7.99 -6.34 18.48
N VAL A 125 7.86 -5.71 17.31
CA VAL A 125 8.71 -4.59 16.89
C VAL A 125 8.39 -3.37 17.75
N PRO A 126 9.29 -2.40 17.92
CA PRO A 126 8.99 -1.16 18.61
C PRO A 126 7.83 -0.39 18.00
N GLY A 127 7.20 0.41 18.83
CA GLY A 127 5.97 1.13 18.52
C GLY A 127 4.80 0.55 19.30
N ASP A 128 3.72 1.31 19.36
CA ASP A 128 2.49 0.87 20.02
C ASP A 128 1.60 0.09 19.05
N PRO A 129 0.84 -0.92 19.50
CA PRO A 129 -0.20 -1.52 18.67
C PRO A 129 -1.18 -0.45 18.18
N ILE A 130 -1.52 -0.48 16.91
CA ILE A 130 -2.52 0.45 16.33
C ILE A 130 -3.95 -0.09 16.43
N MET A 131 -4.11 -1.31 16.88
CA MET A 131 -5.39 -1.97 17.12
C MET A 131 -5.48 -2.44 18.58
N SER A 132 -6.69 -2.41 19.13
CA SER A 132 -7.03 -3.09 20.37
C SER A 132 -6.99 -4.61 20.19
N ASP A 133 -6.91 -5.37 21.29
CA ASP A 133 -6.98 -6.83 21.24
C ASP A 133 -8.25 -7.33 20.55
N GLN A 134 -9.38 -6.63 20.73
CA GLN A 134 -10.65 -6.99 20.11
C GLN A 134 -10.61 -6.78 18.58
N GLU A 135 -10.00 -5.71 18.10
CA GLU A 135 -9.82 -5.46 16.68
C GLU A 135 -8.84 -6.45 16.07
N MET A 136 -7.72 -6.74 16.76
CA MET A 136 -6.77 -7.76 16.33
C MET A 136 -7.44 -9.13 16.19
N GLN A 137 -8.34 -9.49 17.12
CA GLN A 137 -9.05 -10.76 17.03
C GLN A 137 -9.89 -10.89 15.76
N VAL A 138 -10.48 -9.80 15.26
CA VAL A 138 -11.21 -9.80 13.98
C VAL A 138 -10.29 -10.15 12.81
N PHE A 139 -9.06 -9.64 12.83
CA PHE A 139 -8.05 -9.97 11.81
C PHE A 139 -7.60 -11.43 11.92
N LEU A 140 -7.33 -11.91 13.13
CA LEU A 140 -6.96 -13.31 13.38
C LEU A 140 -8.03 -14.27 12.85
N ASP A 141 -9.30 -14.01 13.18
CA ASP A 141 -10.43 -14.83 12.72
C ASP A 141 -10.57 -14.79 11.19
N ALA A 142 -10.40 -13.62 10.57
CA ALA A 142 -10.48 -13.46 9.13
C ALA A 142 -9.35 -14.21 8.41
N PHE A 143 -8.10 -14.07 8.86
CA PHE A 143 -6.96 -14.75 8.27
C PHE A 143 -6.96 -16.25 8.53
N ALA A 144 -7.53 -16.72 9.65
CA ALA A 144 -7.75 -18.14 9.89
C ALA A 144 -8.64 -18.81 8.82
N VAL A 145 -9.53 -18.02 8.19
CA VAL A 145 -10.42 -18.52 7.11
C VAL A 145 -9.79 -18.29 5.73
N SER A 146 -9.23 -17.11 5.47
CA SER A 146 -8.74 -16.72 4.14
C SER A 146 -7.32 -17.21 3.83
N GLY A 147 -6.50 -17.43 4.85
CA GLY A 147 -5.05 -17.54 4.70
C GLY A 147 -4.42 -16.26 4.16
N PHE A 148 -3.14 -16.31 3.85
CA PHE A 148 -2.36 -15.17 3.35
C PHE A 148 -2.10 -15.18 1.84
N THR A 149 -2.32 -16.32 1.18
CA THR A 149 -2.02 -16.47 -0.25
C THR A 149 -2.73 -15.43 -1.11
N GLY A 150 -3.98 -15.09 -0.80
CA GLY A 150 -4.75 -14.06 -1.52
C GLY A 150 -4.06 -12.70 -1.48
N GLY A 151 -3.62 -12.26 -0.29
CA GLY A 151 -2.88 -11.01 -0.09
C GLY A 151 -1.52 -11.02 -0.79
N ILE A 152 -0.75 -12.10 -0.65
CA ILE A 152 0.56 -12.25 -1.27
C ILE A 152 0.47 -12.25 -2.81
N ASN A 153 -0.61 -12.76 -3.38
CA ASN A 153 -0.82 -12.79 -4.83
C ASN A 153 -0.91 -11.38 -5.46
N TRP A 154 -1.24 -10.34 -4.71
CA TRP A 154 -1.14 -8.97 -5.23
C TRP A 154 0.30 -8.66 -5.66
N TYR A 155 1.27 -8.99 -4.85
CA TYR A 155 2.70 -8.81 -5.14
C TYR A 155 3.18 -9.68 -6.30
N ARG A 156 2.63 -10.88 -6.48
CA ARG A 156 2.99 -11.81 -7.58
C ARG A 156 2.50 -11.34 -8.94
N ASN A 157 1.66 -10.31 -9.00
CA ASN A 157 1.19 -9.70 -10.25
C ASN A 157 2.03 -8.51 -10.71
N PHE A 158 3.07 -8.08 -10.00
CA PHE A 158 3.85 -6.89 -10.38
C PHE A 158 4.41 -6.98 -11.80
N SER A 159 5.01 -8.10 -12.19
CA SER A 159 5.57 -8.27 -13.53
C SER A 159 4.50 -8.14 -14.61
N ARG A 160 3.35 -8.79 -14.41
CA ARG A 160 2.20 -8.71 -15.33
C ARG A 160 1.62 -7.30 -15.38
N ASN A 161 1.49 -6.65 -14.24
CA ASN A 161 1.00 -5.27 -14.16
C ASN A 161 1.92 -4.32 -14.93
N TRP A 162 3.24 -4.49 -14.80
CA TRP A 162 4.24 -3.73 -15.53
C TRP A 162 4.08 -3.87 -17.06
N GLU A 163 3.78 -5.07 -17.55
CA GLU A 163 3.49 -5.30 -18.98
C GLU A 163 2.22 -4.57 -19.41
N ILE A 164 1.13 -4.71 -18.66
CA ILE A 164 -0.18 -4.17 -18.98
C ILE A 164 -0.13 -2.63 -19.05
N ILE A 165 0.44 -1.98 -18.05
CA ILE A 165 0.46 -0.51 -17.97
C ILE A 165 1.34 0.13 -19.04
N GLY A 166 2.22 -0.64 -19.70
CA GLY A 166 3.03 -0.18 -20.81
C GLY A 166 2.21 0.28 -22.04
N ASN A 167 0.94 -0.06 -22.10
CA ASN A 167 0.03 0.36 -23.15
C ASN A 167 -0.70 1.68 -22.86
N TYR A 168 -0.45 2.28 -21.69
CA TYR A 168 -1.15 3.48 -21.24
C TYR A 168 -0.16 4.62 -21.02
N GLU A 169 -0.65 5.84 -21.24
CA GLU A 169 0.10 7.04 -20.89
C GLU A 169 0.29 7.13 -19.37
N GLN A 170 1.51 7.33 -18.95
CA GLN A 170 1.90 7.35 -17.53
C GLN A 170 1.61 8.73 -16.91
N HIS A 171 0.33 9.14 -16.94
CA HIS A 171 -0.10 10.46 -16.47
C HIS A 171 -1.51 10.42 -15.87
N ILE A 172 -1.72 11.16 -14.78
CA ILE A 172 -2.98 11.31 -14.05
C ILE A 172 -3.49 12.73 -14.24
N TYR A 173 -4.67 12.88 -14.80
CA TYR A 173 -5.28 14.17 -15.09
C TYR A 173 -6.32 14.60 -14.05
N GLN A 174 -6.80 13.65 -13.26
CA GLN A 174 -7.83 13.88 -12.24
C GLN A 174 -7.26 14.66 -11.06
N PRO A 175 -8.05 15.54 -10.42
CA PRO A 175 -7.69 16.14 -9.14
C PRO A 175 -7.34 15.05 -8.13
N THR A 176 -6.19 15.20 -7.49
CA THR A 176 -5.60 14.15 -6.65
C THR A 176 -5.10 14.73 -5.33
N LEU A 177 -5.54 14.12 -4.23
CA LEU A 177 -4.95 14.28 -2.92
C LEU A 177 -4.05 13.06 -2.62
N VAL A 178 -2.83 13.31 -2.17
CA VAL A 178 -1.96 12.27 -1.63
C VAL A 178 -1.63 12.57 -0.18
N ILE A 179 -1.83 11.60 0.69
CA ILE A 179 -1.50 11.70 2.12
C ILE A 179 -0.35 10.75 2.42
N PHE A 180 0.76 11.28 2.93
CA PHE A 180 1.93 10.50 3.31
C PHE A 180 2.15 10.46 4.82
N GLY A 181 2.68 9.33 5.29
CA GLY A 181 3.31 9.23 6.60
C GLY A 181 4.80 9.56 6.50
N ASP A 182 5.31 10.44 7.37
CA ASP A 182 6.74 10.82 7.35
C ASP A 182 7.68 9.67 7.73
N TYR A 183 7.14 8.66 8.42
CA TYR A 183 7.86 7.49 8.91
C TYR A 183 7.46 6.21 8.19
N ASP A 184 6.84 6.33 7.01
CA ASP A 184 6.49 5.18 6.18
C ASP A 184 7.75 4.56 5.56
N MET A 185 7.72 3.24 5.39
CA MET A 185 8.74 2.52 4.64
C MET A 185 8.66 2.78 3.13
N VAL A 186 7.49 3.11 2.62
CA VAL A 186 7.28 3.40 1.20
C VAL A 186 7.83 4.78 0.89
N PRO A 187 8.85 4.89 0.01
CA PRO A 187 9.45 6.18 -0.28
C PRO A 187 8.49 7.08 -1.04
N LYS A 188 8.46 8.36 -0.67
CA LYS A 188 7.79 9.39 -1.47
C LYS A 188 8.49 9.51 -2.82
N SER A 189 7.73 9.63 -3.91
CA SER A 189 8.30 9.83 -5.24
C SER A 189 8.63 11.31 -5.47
N PRO A 190 9.89 11.66 -5.76
CA PRO A 190 10.26 13.05 -6.07
C PRO A 190 9.69 13.53 -7.41
N SER A 191 9.34 12.61 -8.32
CA SER A 191 8.76 12.91 -9.64
C SER A 191 7.24 12.87 -9.65
N LEU A 192 6.58 12.73 -8.50
CA LEU A 192 5.11 12.59 -8.45
C LEU A 192 4.38 13.74 -9.17
N ALA A 193 4.86 14.98 -8.98
CA ALA A 193 4.28 16.16 -9.62
C ALA A 193 4.44 16.19 -11.15
N ASP A 194 5.38 15.44 -11.71
CA ASP A 194 5.58 15.34 -13.16
C ASP A 194 4.50 14.46 -13.81
N HIS A 195 3.86 13.60 -13.01
CA HIS A 195 2.86 12.64 -13.46
C HIS A 195 1.42 12.96 -13.07
N VAL A 196 1.19 13.98 -12.22
CA VAL A 196 -0.15 14.32 -11.73
C VAL A 196 -0.42 15.81 -11.95
N SER A 197 -1.41 16.13 -12.79
CA SER A 197 -1.70 17.51 -13.23
C SER A 197 -2.23 18.43 -12.12
N ASP A 198 -3.12 17.92 -11.26
CA ASP A 198 -3.74 18.66 -10.15
C ASP A 198 -3.47 17.89 -8.85
N LEU A 199 -2.32 18.13 -8.25
CA LEU A 199 -1.79 17.41 -7.10
C LEU A 199 -1.79 18.28 -5.84
N GLU A 200 -2.36 17.73 -4.78
CA GLU A 200 -2.21 18.26 -3.42
C GLU A 200 -1.62 17.16 -2.52
N ILE A 201 -0.63 17.52 -1.70
CA ILE A 201 0.06 16.60 -0.79
C ILE A 201 -0.12 17.06 0.64
N VAL A 202 -0.43 16.12 1.53
CA VAL A 202 -0.47 16.31 2.97
C VAL A 202 0.44 15.28 3.63
N ASP A 203 1.28 15.72 4.55
CA ASP A 203 2.19 14.87 5.31
C ASP A 203 1.78 14.81 6.78
N PHE A 204 1.78 13.61 7.36
CA PHE A 204 1.54 13.42 8.79
C PHE A 204 2.73 12.75 9.48
N PRO A 205 3.04 13.11 10.74
CA PRO A 205 4.08 12.44 11.52
C PRO A 205 3.58 11.09 12.04
N CYS A 206 3.46 10.12 11.14
CA CYS A 206 3.02 8.75 11.41
C CYS A 206 3.69 7.77 10.44
N GLY A 207 3.46 6.47 10.66
CA GLY A 207 3.94 5.40 9.80
C GLY A 207 3.03 5.11 8.63
N HIS A 208 3.04 3.83 8.22
CA HIS A 208 2.33 3.33 7.04
C HIS A 208 0.80 3.32 7.19
N TRP A 209 0.30 3.06 8.40
CA TRP A 209 -1.12 2.87 8.67
C TRP A 209 -1.81 4.21 8.99
N ILE A 210 -1.68 5.18 8.08
CA ILE A 210 -2.04 6.59 8.26
C ILE A 210 -3.45 6.76 8.84
N GLN A 211 -4.43 6.05 8.28
CA GLN A 211 -5.84 6.14 8.68
C GLN A 211 -6.13 5.51 10.06
N GLN A 212 -5.27 4.60 10.53
CA GLN A 212 -5.37 4.04 11.87
C GLN A 212 -4.55 4.83 12.90
N GLU A 213 -3.38 5.33 12.49
CA GLU A 213 -2.51 6.12 13.37
C GLU A 213 -3.01 7.56 13.57
N LYS A 214 -3.64 8.14 12.56
CA LYS A 214 -4.13 9.53 12.49
C LYS A 214 -5.55 9.65 11.95
N PRO A 215 -6.55 8.97 12.55
CA PRO A 215 -7.90 8.88 11.96
C PRO A 215 -8.60 10.24 11.86
N ALA A 216 -8.47 11.10 12.87
CA ALA A 216 -9.15 12.41 12.89
C ALA A 216 -8.54 13.35 11.85
N GLU A 217 -7.21 13.43 11.77
CA GLU A 217 -6.47 14.25 10.83
C GLU A 217 -6.68 13.79 9.39
N THR A 218 -6.66 12.48 9.17
CA THR A 218 -6.92 11.87 7.85
C THR A 218 -8.32 12.20 7.36
N ASN A 219 -9.34 11.99 8.20
CA ASN A 219 -10.72 12.32 7.85
C ASN A 219 -10.90 13.81 7.59
N ALA A 220 -10.30 14.68 8.42
CA ALA A 220 -10.38 16.14 8.23
C ALA A 220 -9.75 16.57 6.91
N ALA A 221 -8.55 16.08 6.57
CA ALA A 221 -7.87 16.39 5.32
C ALA A 221 -8.69 15.95 4.09
N MET A 222 -9.22 14.72 4.11
CA MET A 222 -10.03 14.18 3.02
C MET A 222 -11.33 14.97 2.83
N LEU A 223 -12.07 15.24 3.91
CA LEU A 223 -13.35 15.95 3.86
C LEU A 223 -13.19 17.40 3.42
N ASP A 224 -12.17 18.11 3.93
CA ASP A 224 -11.86 19.47 3.52
C ASP A 224 -11.49 19.54 2.03
N TRP A 225 -10.64 18.63 1.56
CA TRP A 225 -10.26 18.55 0.16
C TRP A 225 -11.46 18.27 -0.75
N LEU A 226 -12.30 17.28 -0.40
CA LEU A 226 -13.52 16.95 -1.13
C LEU A 226 -14.49 18.16 -1.18
N ALA A 227 -14.69 18.85 -0.06
CA ALA A 227 -15.54 20.04 -0.02
C ALA A 227 -15.06 21.11 -0.99
N ARG A 228 -13.75 21.35 -1.09
CA ARG A 228 -13.17 22.32 -2.03
C ARG A 228 -13.28 21.90 -3.49
N LYS A 229 -13.05 20.61 -3.79
CA LYS A 229 -13.03 20.08 -5.17
C LYS A 229 -14.42 19.85 -5.77
N TYR A 230 -15.43 19.54 -4.95
CA TYR A 230 -16.82 19.37 -5.42
C TYR A 230 -17.66 20.67 -5.34
N SER A 231 -17.12 21.74 -4.79
CA SER A 231 -17.80 23.04 -4.74
C SER A 231 -17.51 23.93 -5.96
N THR A 232 -16.68 23.46 -6.86
CA THR A 232 -16.32 24.14 -8.13
C THR A 232 -16.98 23.44 -9.31
#